data_aa3285a21cb97e83c53bf13a9e04b943
#
_entry.id   aa3285a21cb97e83c53bf13a9e04b943
#
_cell.length_a   1.000
_cell.length_b   1.000
_cell.length_c   1.000
_cell.angle_alpha   90.00
_cell.angle_beta   90.00
_cell.angle_gamma   90.00
#
_symmetry.space_group_name_H-M   'P 1'
#
loop_
_entity.id
_entity.type
_entity.pdbx_description
1 polymer ?
#
loop_
_entity_poly.entity_id
_entity_poly.type
_entity_poly.pdbx_seq_one_letter_code
_entity_poly.pdbx_strand_id
1 'polypeptide(L)'
;KRSSKKKLDKGIDFYLNNKDLINVVENKFEIEKELLLSLMGIETNYGTYVGKMDILSSLATLSYDKRRSEFFTKELLILLKLIDKDIINYKTLFGSWAGAFGFFQFMPSTIKNHAIDYNKDNYIDLKNSEDAYASAANYLNKIGWKKELPCFYKVELNNNIPKKYLNVSARKIKNK
;
A
#
# COMPACT_ATOMS: atom_id res chain seq x y z
N LYS A 1 -11.27 15.17 -7.56
CA LYS A 1 -12.07 15.23 -6.32
C LYS A 1 -11.48 14.37 -5.20
N ARG A 2 -10.22 13.94 -5.36
CA ARG A 2 -9.46 13.20 -4.35
C ARG A 2 -8.94 14.11 -3.22
N SER A 3 -8.96 15.45 -3.40
CA SER A 3 -8.51 16.48 -2.46
C SER A 3 -9.64 17.42 -2.06
N SER A 4 -10.80 16.90 -1.62
CA SER A 4 -11.88 17.75 -1.11
C SER A 4 -11.60 18.17 0.33
N LYS A 5 -12.11 19.36 0.76
CA LYS A 5 -12.00 19.83 2.15
C LYS A 5 -12.47 18.76 3.14
N LYS A 6 -13.62 18.13 2.88
CA LYS A 6 -14.16 17.02 3.72
C LYS A 6 -13.15 15.86 3.90
N LYS A 7 -12.35 15.55 2.88
CA LYS A 7 -11.36 14.46 2.98
C LYS A 7 -10.13 14.91 3.77
N LEU A 8 -9.75 16.17 3.64
CA LEU A 8 -8.68 16.77 4.43
C LEU A 8 -9.07 16.80 5.92
N ASP A 9 -10.26 17.33 6.24
CA ASP A 9 -10.77 17.39 7.61
C ASP A 9 -10.78 15.98 8.25
N LYS A 10 -11.26 14.96 7.51
CA LYS A 10 -11.21 13.56 7.98
C LYS A 10 -9.80 13.06 8.24
N GLY A 11 -8.83 13.46 7.43
CA GLY A 11 -7.42 13.10 7.63
C GLY A 11 -6.82 13.75 8.87
N ILE A 12 -7.19 15.00 9.14
CA ILE A 12 -6.80 15.72 10.37
C ILE A 12 -7.39 15.04 11.58
N ASP A 13 -8.68 14.74 11.56
CA ASP A 13 -9.37 14.03 12.67
C ASP A 13 -8.72 12.66 12.91
N PHE A 14 -8.43 11.92 11.84
CA PHE A 14 -7.76 10.62 11.97
C PHE A 14 -6.37 10.77 12.59
N TYR A 15 -5.59 11.77 12.16
CA TYR A 15 -4.28 12.05 12.75
C TYR A 15 -4.39 12.39 14.24
N LEU A 16 -5.30 13.29 14.61
CA LEU A 16 -5.46 13.71 16.00
C LEU A 16 -5.81 12.52 16.92
N ASN A 17 -6.62 11.59 16.45
CA ASN A 17 -7.00 10.39 17.20
C ASN A 17 -5.91 9.32 17.28
N ASN A 18 -4.89 9.38 16.42
CA ASN A 18 -3.80 8.39 16.34
C ASN A 18 -2.41 9.06 16.44
N LYS A 19 -2.34 10.26 16.98
CA LYS A 19 -1.17 11.14 16.93
C LYS A 19 0.09 10.47 17.47
N ASP A 20 0.00 9.81 18.60
CA ASP A 20 1.16 9.23 19.30
C ASP A 20 1.77 8.11 18.45
N LEU A 21 0.95 7.17 17.96
CA LEU A 21 1.39 6.11 17.09
C LEU A 21 2.03 6.66 15.81
N ILE A 22 1.36 7.60 15.15
CA ILE A 22 1.81 8.11 13.86
C ILE A 22 3.14 8.84 13.99
N ASN A 23 3.34 9.64 15.05
CA ASN A 23 4.59 10.32 15.33
C ASN A 23 5.72 9.34 15.69
N VAL A 24 5.44 8.28 16.43
CA VAL A 24 6.43 7.23 16.74
C VAL A 24 6.86 6.52 15.46
N VAL A 25 5.92 6.17 14.59
CA VAL A 25 6.22 5.53 13.29
C VAL A 25 7.02 6.47 12.37
N GLU A 26 6.63 7.75 12.28
CA GLU A 26 7.37 8.76 11.52
C GLU A 26 8.83 8.83 11.94
N ASN A 27 9.07 8.94 13.26
CA ASN A 27 10.44 9.05 13.77
C ASN A 27 11.25 7.77 13.60
N LYS A 28 10.62 6.61 13.77
CA LYS A 28 11.30 5.30 13.69
C LYS A 28 11.71 4.93 12.27
N PHE A 29 10.86 5.23 11.28
CA PHE A 29 11.08 4.82 9.89
C PHE A 29 11.53 5.95 8.98
N GLU A 30 11.61 7.18 9.48
CA GLU A 30 11.98 8.39 8.73
C GLU A 30 11.08 8.62 7.51
N ILE A 31 9.77 8.40 7.67
CA ILE A 31 8.74 8.58 6.64
C ILE A 31 7.76 9.65 7.14
N GLU A 32 7.56 10.70 6.35
CA GLU A 32 6.66 11.80 6.71
C GLU A 32 5.23 11.29 6.96
N LYS A 33 4.66 11.68 8.10
CA LYS A 33 3.28 11.31 8.46
C LYS A 33 2.26 11.81 7.43
N GLU A 34 2.50 12.94 6.81
CA GLU A 34 1.64 13.49 5.76
C GLU A 34 1.56 12.56 4.55
N LEU A 35 2.67 11.90 4.20
CA LEU A 35 2.70 10.90 3.14
C LEU A 35 1.87 9.67 3.52
N LEU A 36 2.08 9.12 4.71
CA LEU A 36 1.34 7.95 5.20
C LEU A 36 -0.16 8.23 5.28
N LEU A 37 -0.54 9.38 5.85
CA LEU A 37 -1.94 9.81 5.92
C LEU A 37 -2.56 10.00 4.52
N SER A 38 -1.81 10.58 3.60
CA SER A 38 -2.28 10.79 2.23
C SER A 38 -2.50 9.47 1.50
N LEU A 39 -1.58 8.52 1.62
CA LEU A 39 -1.72 7.18 1.04
C LEU A 39 -2.95 6.45 1.61
N MET A 40 -3.09 6.38 2.93
CA MET A 40 -4.27 5.76 3.57
C MET A 40 -5.56 6.47 3.15
N GLY A 41 -5.52 7.79 3.03
CA GLY A 41 -6.64 8.58 2.54
C GLY A 41 -7.02 8.23 1.09
N ILE A 42 -6.05 7.98 0.22
CA ILE A 42 -6.27 7.62 -1.20
C ILE A 42 -6.78 6.18 -1.30
N GLU A 43 -6.13 5.25 -0.63
CA GLU A 43 -6.40 3.81 -0.75
C GLU A 43 -7.75 3.42 -0.11
N THR A 44 -7.99 3.83 1.12
CA THR A 44 -9.13 3.32 1.89
C THR A 44 -10.02 4.40 2.50
N ASN A 45 -9.78 5.69 2.17
CA ASN A 45 -10.47 6.80 2.80
C ASN A 45 -10.40 6.72 4.34
N TYR A 46 -9.17 6.58 4.86
CA TYR A 46 -8.86 6.41 6.29
C TYR A 46 -9.57 5.20 6.91
N GLY A 47 -9.40 4.04 6.28
CA GLY A 47 -9.93 2.76 6.75
C GLY A 47 -11.44 2.55 6.56
N THR A 48 -12.16 3.50 5.96
CA THR A 48 -13.62 3.38 5.75
C THR A 48 -13.97 2.35 4.66
N TYR A 49 -13.11 2.16 3.66
CA TYR A 49 -13.33 1.30 2.49
C TYR A 49 -12.15 0.36 2.27
N VAL A 50 -12.02 -0.65 3.10
CA VAL A 50 -10.94 -1.66 3.01
C VAL A 50 -11.27 -2.82 2.06
N GLY A 51 -12.47 -2.84 1.50
CA GLY A 51 -12.99 -3.96 0.70
C GLY A 51 -13.69 -5.00 1.57
N LYS A 52 -14.57 -5.79 0.92
CA LYS A 52 -15.40 -6.81 1.58
C LYS A 52 -15.34 -8.17 0.87
N MET A 53 -14.50 -8.29 -0.16
CA MET A 53 -14.34 -9.56 -0.88
C MET A 53 -13.43 -10.49 -0.10
N ASP A 54 -13.77 -11.76 -0.07
CA ASP A 54 -12.87 -12.81 0.39
C ASP A 54 -11.64 -12.86 -0.52
N ILE A 55 -10.46 -12.59 0.04
CA ILE A 55 -9.22 -12.43 -0.72
C ILE A 55 -8.76 -13.77 -1.31
N LEU A 56 -8.94 -14.85 -0.58
CA LEU A 56 -8.53 -16.18 -1.04
C LEU A 56 -9.33 -16.58 -2.29
N SER A 57 -10.66 -16.45 -2.22
CA SER A 57 -11.55 -16.70 -3.36
C SER A 57 -11.28 -15.76 -4.53
N SER A 58 -11.00 -14.49 -4.26
CA SER A 58 -10.68 -13.48 -5.28
C SER A 58 -9.41 -13.86 -6.02
N LEU A 59 -8.33 -14.18 -5.32
CA LEU A 59 -7.05 -14.57 -5.93
C LEU A 59 -7.16 -15.91 -6.66
N ALA A 60 -7.90 -16.89 -6.12
CA ALA A 60 -8.13 -18.16 -6.80
C ALA A 60 -8.87 -17.95 -8.14
N THR A 61 -9.93 -17.13 -8.14
CA THR A 61 -10.68 -16.78 -9.35
C THR A 61 -9.79 -16.08 -10.38
N LEU A 62 -9.00 -15.09 -9.96
CA LEU A 62 -8.11 -14.34 -10.84
C LEU A 62 -6.91 -15.17 -11.33
N SER A 63 -6.50 -16.19 -10.57
CA SER A 63 -5.48 -17.16 -11.01
C SER A 63 -5.97 -17.99 -12.17
N TYR A 64 -7.27 -18.29 -12.22
CA TYR A 64 -7.90 -19.02 -13.31
C TYR A 64 -8.12 -18.15 -14.55
N ASP A 65 -8.30 -16.83 -14.42
CA ASP A 65 -8.45 -15.89 -15.52
C ASP A 65 -7.13 -15.73 -16.29
N LYS A 66 -7.13 -16.09 -17.56
CA LYS A 66 -5.92 -16.15 -18.42
C LYS A 66 -5.18 -14.81 -18.56
N ARG A 67 -5.84 -13.65 -18.34
CA ARG A 67 -5.26 -12.32 -18.60
C ARG A 67 -4.04 -11.99 -17.74
N ARG A 68 -4.02 -12.41 -16.47
CA ARG A 68 -2.94 -12.16 -15.51
C ARG A 68 -2.72 -13.35 -14.58
N SER A 69 -3.03 -14.55 -15.04
CA SER A 69 -3.01 -15.79 -14.27
C SER A 69 -1.69 -16.00 -13.52
N GLU A 70 -0.57 -15.85 -14.18
CA GLU A 70 0.74 -16.05 -13.56
C GLU A 70 0.97 -15.12 -12.35
N PHE A 71 0.60 -13.83 -12.48
CA PHE A 71 0.72 -12.88 -11.39
C PHE A 71 -0.16 -13.27 -10.20
N PHE A 72 -1.44 -13.53 -10.45
CA PHE A 72 -2.38 -13.85 -9.36
C PHE A 72 -2.13 -15.23 -8.75
N THR A 73 -1.63 -16.20 -9.52
CA THR A 73 -1.18 -17.49 -8.97
C THR A 73 -0.01 -17.32 -8.01
N LYS A 74 0.97 -16.46 -8.34
CA LYS A 74 2.07 -16.14 -7.43
C LYS A 74 1.56 -15.50 -6.13
N GLU A 75 0.66 -14.52 -6.24
CA GLU A 75 0.07 -13.87 -5.06
C GLU A 75 -0.73 -14.85 -4.20
N LEU A 76 -1.52 -15.75 -4.81
CA LEU A 76 -2.27 -16.79 -4.12
C LEU A 76 -1.34 -17.74 -3.36
N LEU A 77 -0.28 -18.24 -3.99
CA LEU A 77 0.68 -19.14 -3.35
C LEU A 77 1.43 -18.47 -2.19
N ILE A 78 1.71 -17.18 -2.30
CA ILE A 78 2.30 -16.41 -1.21
C ILE A 78 1.30 -16.27 -0.06
N LEU A 79 0.03 -15.95 -0.36
CA LEU A 79 -1.02 -15.85 0.65
C LEU A 79 -1.18 -17.15 1.42
N LEU A 80 -1.27 -18.27 0.72
CA LEU A 80 -1.38 -19.60 1.36
C LEU A 80 -0.21 -19.89 2.31
N LYS A 81 1.03 -19.51 1.91
CA LYS A 81 2.21 -19.65 2.78
C LYS A 81 2.19 -18.73 4.00
N LEU A 82 1.60 -17.53 3.89
CA LEU A 82 1.44 -16.64 5.05
C LEU A 82 0.41 -17.19 6.04
N ILE A 83 -0.65 -17.80 5.54
CA ILE A 83 -1.68 -18.48 6.37
C ILE A 83 -1.09 -19.74 7.03
N ASP A 84 -0.42 -20.58 6.27
CA ASP A 84 0.19 -21.84 6.75
C ASP A 84 1.22 -21.62 7.88
N LYS A 85 1.86 -20.47 7.88
CA LYS A 85 2.81 -20.04 8.92
C LYS A 85 2.19 -19.24 10.06
N ASP A 86 0.89 -19.12 10.12
CA ASP A 86 0.16 -18.33 11.10
C ASP A 86 0.60 -16.84 11.17
N ILE A 87 1.18 -16.31 10.07
CA ILE A 87 1.59 -14.89 10.01
C ILE A 87 0.37 -13.97 9.89
N ILE A 88 -0.67 -14.42 9.20
CA ILE A 88 -1.92 -13.71 9.02
C ILE A 88 -3.11 -14.61 9.33
N ASN A 89 -4.14 -14.04 9.93
CA ASN A 89 -5.35 -14.78 10.25
C ASN A 89 -6.29 -14.86 9.04
N TYR A 90 -6.50 -16.06 8.49
CA TYR A 90 -7.36 -16.27 7.32
C TYR A 90 -8.82 -15.82 7.54
N LYS A 91 -9.32 -15.84 8.78
CA LYS A 91 -10.70 -15.45 9.10
C LYS A 91 -10.96 -13.96 8.91
N THR A 92 -9.91 -13.14 8.88
CA THR A 92 -10.01 -11.67 8.72
C THR A 92 -9.64 -11.19 7.31
N LEU A 93 -9.34 -12.12 6.38
CA LEU A 93 -8.86 -11.83 5.03
C LEU A 93 -9.95 -11.35 4.07
N PHE A 94 -10.55 -10.21 4.39
CA PHE A 94 -11.46 -9.50 3.49
C PHE A 94 -10.80 -8.21 3.00
N GLY A 95 -10.90 -7.96 1.70
CA GLY A 95 -10.24 -6.84 1.07
C GLY A 95 -10.81 -6.50 -0.29
N SER A 96 -9.96 -6.06 -1.23
CA SER A 96 -10.37 -5.73 -2.58
C SER A 96 -10.63 -7.00 -3.42
N TRP A 97 -11.39 -6.84 -4.50
CA TRP A 97 -11.63 -7.90 -5.48
C TRP A 97 -10.34 -8.40 -6.17
N ALA A 98 -9.26 -7.63 -6.12
CA ALA A 98 -7.97 -7.98 -6.72
C ALA A 98 -6.97 -8.55 -5.71
N GLY A 99 -7.39 -8.83 -4.47
CA GLY A 99 -6.54 -9.46 -3.46
C GLY A 99 -5.72 -8.50 -2.61
N ALA A 100 -5.93 -7.20 -2.73
CA ALA A 100 -5.29 -6.21 -1.86
C ALA A 100 -6.04 -6.06 -0.54
N PHE A 101 -5.31 -5.81 0.55
CA PHE A 101 -5.83 -5.94 1.90
C PHE A 101 -5.28 -4.87 2.86
N GLY A 102 -6.08 -4.53 3.86
CA GLY A 102 -5.72 -3.58 4.91
C GLY A 102 -5.81 -2.11 4.51
N PHE A 103 -5.40 -1.24 5.42
CA PHE A 103 -5.54 0.22 5.27
C PHE A 103 -4.74 0.80 4.10
N PHE A 104 -3.62 0.17 3.75
CA PHE A 104 -2.74 0.57 2.64
C PHE A 104 -2.82 -0.35 1.41
N GLN A 105 -3.81 -1.24 1.36
CA GLN A 105 -4.11 -2.12 0.23
C GLN A 105 -2.88 -2.92 -0.27
N PHE A 106 -2.23 -3.62 0.65
CA PHE A 106 -1.09 -4.47 0.33
C PHE A 106 -1.50 -5.76 -0.37
N MET A 107 -0.74 -6.13 -1.39
CA MET A 107 -0.80 -7.47 -1.99
C MET A 107 -0.05 -8.48 -1.11
N PRO A 108 -0.36 -9.78 -1.18
CA PRO A 108 0.35 -10.81 -0.40
C PRO A 108 1.88 -10.76 -0.51
N SER A 109 2.41 -10.48 -1.69
CA SER A 109 3.85 -10.31 -1.90
C SER A 109 4.41 -9.11 -1.14
N THR A 110 3.66 -8.02 -1.05
CA THR A 110 4.04 -6.84 -0.28
C THR A 110 4.01 -7.14 1.22
N ILE A 111 3.00 -7.87 1.69
CA ILE A 111 2.92 -8.33 3.09
C ILE A 111 4.15 -9.17 3.44
N LYS A 112 4.43 -10.21 2.65
CA LYS A 112 5.57 -11.10 2.87
C LYS A 112 6.89 -10.36 3.01
N ASN A 113 7.11 -9.32 2.20
CA ASN A 113 8.41 -8.67 2.09
C ASN A 113 8.56 -7.46 3.03
N HIS A 114 7.46 -6.84 3.44
CA HIS A 114 7.51 -5.53 4.09
C HIS A 114 6.61 -5.36 5.30
N ALA A 115 5.60 -6.23 5.50
CA ALA A 115 4.72 -6.07 6.64
C ALA A 115 5.42 -6.47 7.95
N ILE A 116 5.00 -5.85 9.04
CA ILE A 116 5.56 -6.00 10.39
C ILE A 116 4.42 -6.23 11.37
N ASP A 117 4.55 -7.23 12.21
CA ASP A 117 3.84 -7.34 13.47
C ASP A 117 4.46 -6.31 14.44
N TYR A 118 3.85 -5.13 14.51
CA TYR A 118 4.42 -4.01 15.27
C TYR A 118 3.97 -4.02 16.73
N ASN A 119 2.75 -4.46 16.99
CA ASN A 119 2.18 -4.60 18.33
C ASN A 119 2.65 -5.88 19.03
N LYS A 120 3.32 -6.80 18.31
CA LYS A 120 3.90 -8.07 18.82
C LYS A 120 2.86 -9.04 19.36
N ASP A 121 1.70 -9.10 18.74
CA ASP A 121 0.65 -10.06 19.07
C ASP A 121 0.80 -11.41 18.33
N ASN A 122 1.89 -11.58 17.55
CA ASN A 122 2.26 -12.70 16.69
C ASN A 122 1.46 -12.82 15.38
N TYR A 123 0.66 -11.82 15.04
CA TYR A 123 -0.05 -11.75 13.77
C TYR A 123 0.25 -10.42 13.08
N ILE A 124 0.14 -10.41 11.77
CA ILE A 124 0.14 -9.18 10.99
C ILE A 124 -1.32 -8.87 10.62
N ASP A 125 -1.90 -7.85 11.25
CA ASP A 125 -3.22 -7.34 10.91
C ASP A 125 -3.14 -5.93 10.31
N LEU A 126 -3.20 -5.84 8.99
CA LEU A 126 -3.15 -4.56 8.27
C LEU A 126 -4.45 -3.73 8.37
N LYS A 127 -5.42 -4.16 9.19
CA LYS A 127 -6.58 -3.38 9.63
C LYS A 127 -6.39 -2.84 11.07
N ASN A 128 -5.37 -3.31 11.77
CA ASN A 128 -4.86 -2.70 12.99
C ASN A 128 -3.97 -1.52 12.61
N SER A 129 -4.12 -0.39 13.30
CA SER A 129 -3.37 0.84 12.98
C SER A 129 -1.87 0.69 13.21
N GLU A 130 -1.44 -0.04 14.23
CA GLU A 130 -0.04 -0.21 14.58
C GLU A 130 0.71 -0.97 13.48
N ASP A 131 0.21 -2.15 13.11
CA ASP A 131 0.82 -2.95 12.05
C ASP A 131 0.71 -2.28 10.69
N ALA A 132 -0.44 -1.68 10.38
CA ALA A 132 -0.67 -1.06 9.09
C ALA A 132 0.27 0.13 8.85
N TYR A 133 0.40 1.05 9.82
CA TYR A 133 1.29 2.21 9.69
C TYR A 133 2.76 1.82 9.69
N ALA A 134 3.18 0.93 10.58
CA ALA A 134 4.56 0.45 10.63
C ALA A 134 4.93 -0.30 9.34
N SER A 135 4.04 -1.15 8.82
CA SER A 135 4.25 -1.86 7.56
C SER A 135 4.35 -0.92 6.37
N ALA A 136 3.47 0.08 6.28
CA ALA A 136 3.51 1.06 5.20
C ALA A 136 4.79 1.91 5.23
N ALA A 137 5.20 2.34 6.41
CA ALA A 137 6.45 3.08 6.59
C ALA A 137 7.67 2.22 6.25
N ASN A 138 7.71 0.97 6.71
CA ASN A 138 8.77 0.03 6.36
C ASN A 138 8.84 -0.23 4.84
N TYR A 139 7.68 -0.40 4.19
CA TYR A 139 7.62 -0.54 2.74
C TYR A 139 8.26 0.65 2.02
N LEU A 140 7.84 1.88 2.36
CA LEU A 140 8.36 3.09 1.75
C LEU A 140 9.87 3.25 1.97
N ASN A 141 10.35 3.01 3.19
CA ASN A 141 11.78 3.04 3.51
C ASN A 141 12.56 2.01 2.67
N LYS A 142 12.07 0.77 2.59
CA LYS A 142 12.74 -0.32 1.85
C LYS A 142 12.77 -0.13 0.33
N ILE A 143 11.79 0.54 -0.24
CA ILE A 143 11.80 0.88 -1.67
C ILE A 143 12.62 2.15 -1.98
N GLY A 144 13.23 2.77 -0.97
CA GLY A 144 14.17 3.87 -1.14
C GLY A 144 13.58 5.27 -1.00
N TRP A 145 12.41 5.41 -0.38
CA TRP A 145 11.90 6.73 0.00
C TRP A 145 12.90 7.42 0.94
N LYS A 146 13.14 8.68 0.71
CA LYS A 146 13.98 9.52 1.57
C LYS A 146 13.21 10.73 2.01
N LYS A 147 13.20 10.96 3.32
CA LYS A 147 12.60 12.14 3.94
C LYS A 147 13.16 13.42 3.29
N GLU A 148 12.29 14.42 3.19
CA GLU A 148 12.61 15.74 2.63
C GLU A 148 12.89 15.81 1.11
N LEU A 149 12.89 14.67 0.41
CA LEU A 149 12.91 14.71 -1.04
C LEU A 149 11.50 14.94 -1.60
N PRO A 150 11.34 15.82 -2.60
CA PRO A 150 10.04 16.05 -3.20
C PRO A 150 9.55 14.83 -3.96
N CYS A 151 8.23 14.51 -3.86
CA CYS A 151 7.61 13.42 -4.59
C CYS A 151 7.68 13.59 -6.12
N PHE A 152 7.84 14.82 -6.59
CA PHE A 152 7.93 15.18 -8.01
C PHE A 152 8.62 16.54 -8.17
N TYR A 153 9.24 16.70 -9.31
CA TYR A 153 9.85 17.99 -9.72
C TYR A 153 9.01 18.61 -10.83
N LYS A 154 8.79 19.93 -10.72
CA LYS A 154 8.29 20.70 -11.87
C LYS A 154 9.43 20.80 -12.88
N VAL A 155 9.18 20.37 -14.09
CA VAL A 155 10.14 20.45 -15.20
C VAL A 155 9.58 21.30 -16.31
N GLU A 156 10.44 22.05 -16.97
CA GLU A 156 10.12 22.73 -18.23
C GLU A 156 10.59 21.86 -19.38
N LEU A 157 9.69 21.59 -20.31
CA LEU A 157 10.02 20.84 -21.50
C LEU A 157 10.39 21.80 -22.62
N ASN A 158 11.60 21.69 -23.15
CA ASN A 158 11.97 22.38 -24.37
C ASN A 158 11.09 21.85 -25.51
N ASN A 159 10.73 22.75 -26.46
CA ASN A 159 9.78 22.46 -27.55
C ASN A 159 10.16 21.30 -28.46
N ASN A 160 11.35 20.72 -28.32
CA ASN A 160 11.90 19.65 -29.16
C ASN A 160 11.97 18.30 -28.44
N ILE A 161 10.82 17.84 -27.86
CA ILE A 161 10.76 16.46 -27.39
C ILE A 161 10.77 15.52 -28.58
N PRO A 162 11.77 14.62 -28.72
CA PRO A 162 11.78 13.65 -29.79
C PRO A 162 10.49 12.82 -29.80
N LYS A 163 9.87 12.71 -30.96
CA LYS A 163 8.59 11.97 -31.15
C LYS A 163 8.61 10.56 -30.56
N LYS A 164 9.79 9.91 -30.53
CA LYS A 164 9.99 8.58 -29.92
C LYS A 164 9.68 8.49 -28.43
N TYR A 165 9.62 9.62 -27.71
CA TYR A 165 9.26 9.68 -26.29
C TYR A 165 7.82 10.11 -26.04
N LEU A 166 7.07 10.47 -27.09
CA LEU A 166 5.67 10.83 -26.97
C LEU A 166 4.82 9.54 -26.98
N ASN A 167 3.82 9.49 -26.11
CA ASN A 167 2.87 8.36 -26.03
C ASN A 167 3.50 6.98 -25.76
N VAL A 168 4.68 6.94 -25.15
CA VAL A 168 5.32 5.71 -24.73
C VAL A 168 5.15 5.48 -23.23
N SER A 169 4.95 4.24 -22.82
CA SER A 169 4.95 3.88 -21.40
C SER A 169 6.31 4.19 -20.79
N ALA A 170 6.31 4.80 -19.59
CA ALA A 170 7.53 5.07 -18.83
C ALA A 170 8.43 3.83 -18.65
N ARG A 171 7.85 2.62 -18.61
CA ARG A 171 8.59 1.35 -18.55
C ARG A 171 9.43 1.05 -19.79
N LYS A 172 9.14 1.70 -20.93
CA LYS A 172 9.88 1.53 -22.18
C LYS A 172 11.01 2.55 -22.35
N ILE A 173 11.05 3.57 -21.51
CA ILE A 173 12.10 4.59 -21.51
C ILE A 173 13.27 4.00 -20.72
N LYS A 174 14.25 3.44 -21.41
CA LYS A 174 15.51 3.03 -20.79
C LYS A 174 16.37 4.29 -20.61
N ASN A 175 16.76 4.56 -19.38
CA ASN A 175 17.82 5.52 -19.13
C ASN A 175 19.11 4.98 -19.76
N LYS A 176 19.70 5.74 -20.63
CA LYS A 176 21.07 5.51 -21.11
C LYS A 176 22.05 6.20 -20.19
#